data_2c0a467077ff60e368c607d4576fd377
#
_entry.id   2c0a467077ff60e368c607d4576fd377
#
_cell.length_a   1.000
_cell.length_b   1.000
_cell.length_c   1.000
_cell.angle_alpha   90.00
_cell.angle_beta   90.00
_cell.angle_gamma   90.00
#
_symmetry.space_group_name_H-M   'P 1'
#
loop_
_entity.id
_entity.type
_entity.pdbx_description
1 polymer ?
#
loop_
_entity_poly.entity_id
_entity_poly.type
_entity_poly.pdbx_seq_one_letter_code
_entity_poly.pdbx_strand_id
1 'polypeptide(L)'
;PKSWTAAELADEKALLEEFWTFVQSLSDGLRWVTFYGKRFDVPFVKARSLKHGLAPTRKDILDTYPYSQDPHVDLANLIGGNTFYSLEDLCDHLDVKSPKTGFDGSDVAPAVEEGRIDEVRDYCERDVVATLQCAQRAMPML
;
A
#
# COMPACT_ATOMS: atom_id res chain seq x y z
N PRO A 1 -0.83 -9.65 8.06
CA PRO A 1 -1.53 -8.66 7.22
C PRO A 1 -3.04 -8.92 7.19
N LYS A 2 -3.79 -7.88 6.81
CA LYS A 2 -5.21 -7.97 6.50
C LYS A 2 -5.38 -7.51 5.06
N SER A 3 -6.09 -8.28 4.26
CA SER A 3 -6.35 -7.98 2.86
C SER A 3 -7.83 -8.10 2.54
N TRP A 4 -8.24 -7.42 1.49
CA TRP A 4 -9.57 -7.47 0.91
C TRP A 4 -9.43 -7.78 -0.56
N THR A 5 -10.22 -8.71 -1.05
CA THR A 5 -10.25 -9.09 -2.46
C THR A 5 -11.68 -9.00 -2.98
N ALA A 6 -11.84 -8.57 -4.22
CA ALA A 6 -13.09 -8.62 -4.95
C ALA A 6 -12.89 -9.50 -6.18
N ALA A 7 -13.74 -10.51 -6.36
CA ALA A 7 -13.69 -11.40 -7.53
C ALA A 7 -14.24 -10.69 -8.77
N GLU A 8 -15.20 -9.78 -8.58
CA GLU A 8 -15.89 -9.06 -9.63
C GLU A 8 -15.83 -7.55 -9.39
N LEU A 9 -15.81 -6.75 -10.45
CA LEU A 9 -15.89 -5.28 -10.33
C LEU A 9 -17.15 -4.79 -9.61
N ALA A 10 -18.21 -5.58 -9.62
CA ALA A 10 -19.45 -5.28 -8.91
C ALA A 10 -19.25 -5.25 -7.38
N ASP A 11 -18.29 -6.00 -6.85
CA ASP A 11 -18.02 -6.12 -5.42
C ASP A 11 -17.08 -5.03 -4.89
N GLU A 12 -16.48 -4.22 -5.77
CA GLU A 12 -15.50 -3.20 -5.41
C GLU A 12 -16.04 -2.20 -4.37
N LYS A 13 -17.33 -1.82 -4.49
CA LYS A 13 -17.95 -0.89 -3.53
C LYS A 13 -17.94 -1.48 -2.12
N ALA A 14 -18.38 -2.72 -1.97
CA ALA A 14 -18.41 -3.40 -0.67
C ALA A 14 -16.99 -3.54 -0.09
N LEU A 15 -16.01 -3.90 -0.91
CA LEU A 15 -14.60 -3.97 -0.52
C LEU A 15 -14.11 -2.62 0.04
N LEU A 16 -14.41 -1.52 -0.64
CA LEU A 16 -14.02 -0.18 -0.19
C LEU A 16 -14.74 0.25 1.09
N GLU A 17 -16.01 -0.12 1.27
CA GLU A 17 -16.77 0.12 2.51
C GLU A 17 -16.14 -0.62 3.70
N GLU A 18 -15.75 -1.89 3.51
CA GLU A 18 -15.03 -2.66 4.53
C GLU A 18 -13.65 -2.07 4.84
N PHE A 19 -12.90 -1.66 3.82
CA PHE A 19 -11.62 -0.99 4.00
C PHE A 19 -11.76 0.28 4.84
N TRP A 20 -12.70 1.17 4.51
CA TRP A 20 -12.92 2.41 5.25
C TRP A 20 -13.43 2.17 6.68
N THR A 21 -14.25 1.13 6.88
CA THR A 21 -14.69 0.71 8.22
C THR A 21 -13.50 0.25 9.07
N PHE A 22 -12.61 -0.55 8.49
CA PHE A 22 -11.38 -0.97 9.18
C PHE A 22 -10.47 0.21 9.50
N VAL A 23 -10.22 1.09 8.54
CA VAL A 23 -9.39 2.29 8.73
C VAL A 23 -9.94 3.16 9.86
N GLN A 24 -11.25 3.33 9.95
CA GLN A 24 -11.90 4.06 11.03
C GLN A 24 -11.73 3.41 12.41
N SER A 25 -11.65 2.08 12.47
CA SER A 25 -11.49 1.34 13.72
C SER A 25 -10.10 1.43 14.34
N LEU A 26 -9.12 1.93 13.59
CA LEU A 26 -7.75 2.06 14.05
C LEU A 26 -7.58 3.22 15.03
N SER A 27 -6.63 3.10 15.97
CA SER A 27 -6.32 4.12 16.95
C SER A 27 -5.92 5.45 16.31
N ASP A 28 -6.17 6.55 17.01
CA ASP A 28 -5.64 7.85 16.63
C ASP A 28 -4.12 7.91 16.83
N GLY A 29 -3.46 8.82 16.10
CA GLY A 29 -2.01 9.04 16.21
C GLY A 29 -1.17 7.95 15.53
N LEU A 30 -1.77 7.11 14.69
CA LEU A 30 -1.02 6.19 13.86
C LEU A 30 -0.24 6.93 12.77
N ARG A 31 0.92 6.40 12.45
CA ARG A 31 1.67 6.81 11.26
C ARG A 31 1.45 5.78 10.15
N TRP A 32 0.98 6.25 9.01
CA TRP A 32 0.85 5.43 7.80
C TRP A 32 2.21 5.24 7.16
N VAL A 33 2.47 4.05 6.69
CA VAL A 33 3.72 3.73 5.98
C VAL A 33 3.38 3.04 4.67
N THR A 34 3.94 3.54 3.58
CA THR A 34 3.79 2.96 2.24
C THR A 34 5.12 2.94 1.50
N PHE A 35 5.15 2.27 0.37
CA PHE A 35 6.19 2.41 -0.64
C PHE A 35 5.53 2.85 -1.96
N TYR A 36 5.83 4.06 -2.43
CA TYR A 36 5.15 4.76 -3.53
C TYR A 36 3.65 5.03 -3.31
N GLY A 37 3.12 4.79 -2.11
CA GLY A 37 1.70 4.89 -1.83
C GLY A 37 1.12 6.29 -1.98
N LYS A 38 1.88 7.33 -1.70
CA LYS A 38 1.45 8.71 -1.90
C LYS A 38 1.21 9.05 -3.37
N ARG A 39 1.92 8.39 -4.27
CA ARG A 39 1.80 8.61 -5.72
C ARG A 39 0.83 7.66 -6.40
N PHE A 40 0.64 6.46 -5.85
CA PHE A 40 -0.16 5.41 -6.48
C PHE A 40 -1.35 4.97 -5.64
N ASP A 41 -1.12 4.31 -4.51
CA ASP A 41 -2.20 3.64 -3.74
C ASP A 41 -3.23 4.63 -3.22
N VAL A 42 -2.78 5.72 -2.59
CA VAL A 42 -3.69 6.72 -2.01
C VAL A 42 -4.53 7.44 -3.09
N PRO A 43 -3.95 7.97 -4.18
CA PRO A 43 -4.73 8.52 -5.29
C PRO A 43 -5.69 7.51 -5.91
N PHE A 44 -5.28 6.25 -6.06
CA PHE A 44 -6.11 5.20 -6.60
C PHE A 44 -7.32 4.92 -5.70
N VAL A 45 -7.12 4.67 -4.41
CA VAL A 45 -8.20 4.44 -3.44
C VAL A 45 -9.16 5.63 -3.39
N LYS A 46 -8.63 6.88 -3.40
CA LYS A 46 -9.46 8.10 -3.48
C LYS A 46 -10.34 8.12 -4.72
N ALA A 47 -9.76 7.86 -5.89
CA ALA A 47 -10.49 7.88 -7.16
C ALA A 47 -11.59 6.81 -7.20
N ARG A 48 -11.29 5.59 -6.71
CA ARG A 48 -12.26 4.51 -6.64
C ARG A 48 -13.37 4.80 -5.63
N SER A 49 -13.04 5.34 -4.46
CA SER A 49 -14.02 5.77 -3.46
C SER A 49 -14.95 6.85 -4.01
N LEU A 50 -14.40 7.86 -4.71
CA LEU A 50 -15.18 8.91 -5.36
C LEU A 50 -16.15 8.34 -6.40
N LYS A 51 -15.69 7.39 -7.23
CA LYS A 51 -16.54 6.70 -8.23
C LYS A 51 -17.77 6.06 -7.59
N HIS A 52 -17.62 5.49 -6.39
CA HIS A 52 -18.70 4.81 -5.67
C HIS A 52 -19.45 5.69 -4.68
N GLY A 53 -19.16 7.01 -4.64
CA GLY A 53 -19.79 7.96 -3.72
C GLY A 53 -19.45 7.72 -2.25
N LEU A 54 -18.31 7.09 -1.97
CA LEU A 54 -17.83 6.80 -0.61
C LEU A 54 -16.94 7.93 -0.09
N ALA A 55 -17.24 8.41 1.10
CA ALA A 55 -16.40 9.38 1.79
C ALA A 55 -15.31 8.65 2.63
N PRO A 56 -14.06 9.11 2.57
CA PRO A 56 -13.01 8.60 3.46
C PRO A 56 -13.37 8.83 4.92
N THR A 57 -13.23 7.80 5.75
CA THR A 57 -13.50 7.88 7.18
C THR A 57 -12.36 8.54 7.98
N ARG A 58 -11.13 8.51 7.42
CA ARG A 58 -9.95 9.19 7.97
C ARG A 58 -9.25 9.99 6.88
N LYS A 59 -8.81 11.21 7.25
CA LYS A 59 -8.12 12.11 6.31
C LYS A 59 -6.60 12.00 6.40
N ASP A 60 -6.07 11.52 7.49
CA ASP A 60 -4.63 11.38 7.73
C ASP A 60 -3.95 10.41 6.74
N ILE A 61 -4.63 9.31 6.37
CA ILE A 61 -4.15 8.40 5.31
C ILE A 61 -4.09 9.06 3.93
N LEU A 62 -4.82 10.16 3.73
CA LEU A 62 -4.92 10.83 2.43
C LEU A 62 -3.82 11.86 2.17
N ASP A 63 -2.86 11.99 3.08
CA ASP A 63 -1.70 12.86 2.86
C ASP A 63 -0.85 12.33 1.69
N THR A 64 -0.78 13.12 0.64
CA THR A 64 -0.01 12.81 -0.59
C THR A 64 1.17 13.77 -0.77
N TYR A 65 1.45 14.64 0.22
CA TYR A 65 2.62 15.50 0.13
C TYR A 65 3.90 14.67 0.24
N PRO A 66 4.76 14.66 -0.80
CA PRO A 66 5.83 13.68 -0.93
C PRO A 66 6.90 13.77 0.17
N TYR A 67 7.07 14.93 0.79
CA TYR A 67 8.11 15.17 1.79
C TYR A 67 7.57 15.12 3.24
N SER A 68 6.29 14.92 3.44
CA SER A 68 5.71 14.71 4.76
C SER A 68 6.09 13.33 5.28
N GLN A 69 6.47 13.26 6.56
CA GLN A 69 6.71 12.01 7.29
C GLN A 69 5.68 11.77 8.39
N ASP A 70 4.78 12.72 8.61
CA ASP A 70 3.71 12.63 9.57
C ASP A 70 2.46 13.31 8.99
N PRO A 71 1.32 12.68 8.98
CA PRO A 71 0.98 11.34 9.49
C PRO A 71 1.34 10.18 8.55
N HIS A 72 1.87 10.44 7.35
CA HIS A 72 2.10 9.43 6.33
C HIS A 72 3.55 9.49 5.81
N VAL A 73 4.28 8.39 6.01
CA VAL A 73 5.62 8.16 5.46
C VAL A 73 5.53 7.37 4.17
N ASP A 74 6.16 7.88 3.12
CA ASP A 74 6.39 7.11 1.90
C ASP A 74 7.89 6.76 1.80
N LEU A 75 8.21 5.48 1.99
CA LEU A 75 9.59 5.00 2.05
C LEU A 75 10.36 5.20 0.75
N ALA A 76 9.67 5.33 -0.39
CA ALA A 76 10.33 5.65 -1.65
C ALA A 76 11.01 7.03 -1.62
N ASN A 77 10.53 7.92 -0.75
CA ASN A 77 11.08 9.27 -0.55
C ASN A 77 11.94 9.41 0.72
N LEU A 78 12.29 8.32 1.38
CA LEU A 78 12.94 8.32 2.69
C LEU A 78 14.24 9.14 2.73
N ILE A 79 15.05 9.03 1.66
CA ILE A 79 16.34 9.71 1.56
C ILE A 79 16.22 11.01 0.74
N GLY A 80 15.03 11.35 0.28
CA GLY A 80 14.76 12.50 -0.61
C GLY A 80 15.00 12.19 -2.09
N GLY A 81 14.13 12.70 -2.94
CA GLY A 81 14.33 12.69 -4.39
C GLY A 81 14.16 11.36 -5.12
N ASN A 82 13.34 10.44 -4.65
CA ASN A 82 13.11 9.12 -5.27
C ASN A 82 14.39 8.27 -5.42
N THR A 83 15.06 8.05 -4.35
CA THR A 83 16.34 7.31 -4.33
C THR A 83 16.14 5.82 -4.62
N PHE A 84 14.99 5.24 -4.25
CA PHE A 84 14.68 3.84 -4.48
C PHE A 84 13.64 3.70 -5.58
N TYR A 85 13.96 2.94 -6.62
CA TYR A 85 13.09 2.70 -7.77
C TYR A 85 12.14 1.52 -7.55
N SER A 86 12.51 0.59 -6.68
CA SER A 86 11.69 -0.58 -6.33
C SER A 86 11.74 -0.89 -4.84
N LEU A 87 10.74 -1.62 -4.35
CA LEU A 87 10.75 -2.12 -2.97
C LEU A 87 11.91 -3.10 -2.75
N GLU A 88 12.31 -3.84 -3.79
CA GLU A 88 13.47 -4.72 -3.76
C GLU A 88 14.76 -3.96 -3.50
N ASP A 89 15.00 -2.85 -4.24
CA ASP A 89 16.19 -2.00 -4.03
C ASP A 89 16.24 -1.48 -2.59
N LEU A 90 15.10 -1.10 -2.03
CA LEU A 90 15.01 -0.67 -0.63
C LEU A 90 15.29 -1.82 0.33
N CYS A 91 14.75 -3.01 0.07
CA CYS A 91 15.01 -4.20 0.88
C CYS A 91 16.51 -4.54 0.89
N ASP A 92 17.14 -4.57 -0.26
CA ASP A 92 18.57 -4.85 -0.40
C ASP A 92 19.42 -3.82 0.34
N HIS A 93 19.06 -2.53 0.22
CA HIS A 93 19.77 -1.45 0.91
C HIS A 93 19.66 -1.54 2.44
N LEU A 94 18.55 -2.04 2.96
CA LEU A 94 18.28 -2.15 4.40
C LEU A 94 18.55 -3.54 4.98
N ASP A 95 19.12 -4.48 4.23
CA ASP A 95 19.31 -5.88 4.62
C ASP A 95 17.99 -6.54 5.07
N VAL A 96 16.90 -6.25 4.36
CA VAL A 96 15.58 -6.86 4.54
C VAL A 96 15.36 -7.91 3.45
N LYS A 97 14.72 -9.02 3.80
CA LYS A 97 14.43 -10.06 2.81
C LYS A 97 13.48 -9.53 1.72
N SER A 98 13.90 -9.63 0.45
CA SER A 98 13.07 -9.24 -0.69
C SER A 98 11.76 -10.03 -0.73
N PRO A 99 10.62 -9.38 -1.05
CA PRO A 99 9.32 -10.05 -1.20
C PRO A 99 9.21 -10.86 -2.50
N LYS A 100 10.14 -10.70 -3.44
CA LYS A 100 10.08 -11.34 -4.76
C LYS A 100 10.13 -12.86 -4.68
N THR A 101 9.20 -13.50 -5.39
CA THR A 101 9.05 -14.97 -5.50
C THR A 101 8.80 -15.42 -6.94
N GLY A 102 9.17 -14.58 -7.93
CA GLY A 102 8.91 -14.84 -9.35
C GLY A 102 7.57 -14.31 -9.87
N PHE A 103 6.74 -13.72 -9.00
CA PHE A 103 5.53 -12.97 -9.35
C PHE A 103 5.82 -11.47 -9.15
N ASP A 104 5.51 -10.64 -10.12
CA ASP A 104 5.71 -9.19 -10.06
C ASP A 104 4.48 -8.39 -10.55
N GLY A 105 4.60 -7.05 -10.54
CA GLY A 105 3.49 -6.18 -10.93
C GLY A 105 2.96 -6.40 -12.36
N SER A 106 3.78 -6.92 -13.27
CA SER A 106 3.35 -7.23 -14.65
C SER A 106 2.49 -8.49 -14.73
N ASP A 107 2.58 -9.38 -13.73
CA ASP A 107 1.77 -10.61 -13.64
C ASP A 107 0.37 -10.36 -13.08
N VAL A 108 0.13 -9.19 -12.45
CA VAL A 108 -1.14 -8.88 -11.77
C VAL A 108 -2.32 -8.89 -12.73
N ALA A 109 -2.23 -8.18 -13.85
CA ALA A 109 -3.35 -8.10 -14.80
C ALA A 109 -3.66 -9.47 -15.43
N PRO A 110 -2.70 -10.24 -15.94
CA PRO A 110 -2.95 -11.61 -16.39
C PRO A 110 -3.56 -12.51 -15.30
N ALA A 111 -3.04 -12.43 -14.07
CA ALA A 111 -3.55 -13.25 -12.97
C ALA A 111 -5.03 -12.93 -12.63
N VAL A 112 -5.41 -11.64 -12.66
CA VAL A 112 -6.81 -11.24 -12.47
C VAL A 112 -7.70 -11.78 -13.59
N GLU A 113 -7.27 -11.65 -14.86
CA GLU A 113 -8.03 -12.16 -16.02
C GLU A 113 -8.22 -13.69 -15.98
N GLU A 114 -7.24 -14.41 -15.42
CA GLU A 114 -7.25 -15.86 -15.25
C GLU A 114 -7.95 -16.31 -13.95
N GLY A 115 -8.44 -15.38 -13.12
CA GLY A 115 -9.10 -15.68 -11.84
C GLY A 115 -8.15 -16.11 -10.71
N ARG A 116 -6.84 -15.89 -10.86
CA ARG A 116 -5.80 -16.21 -9.86
C ARG A 116 -5.65 -15.13 -8.79
N ILE A 117 -6.78 -14.70 -8.21
CA ILE A 117 -6.84 -13.59 -7.21
C ILE A 117 -6.03 -13.90 -5.95
N ASP A 118 -5.95 -15.16 -5.54
CA ASP A 118 -5.17 -15.55 -4.36
C ASP A 118 -3.67 -15.28 -4.55
N GLU A 119 -3.12 -15.46 -5.76
CA GLU A 119 -1.72 -15.15 -6.05
C GLU A 119 -1.46 -13.64 -5.97
N VAL A 120 -2.39 -12.84 -6.48
CA VAL A 120 -2.32 -11.37 -6.37
C VAL A 120 -2.38 -10.93 -4.91
N ARG A 121 -3.31 -11.50 -4.11
CA ARG A 121 -3.39 -11.22 -2.67
C ARG A 121 -2.07 -11.55 -1.97
N ASP A 122 -1.54 -12.76 -2.19
CA ASP A 122 -0.32 -13.22 -1.54
C ASP A 122 0.90 -12.36 -1.93
N TYR A 123 0.94 -11.88 -3.17
CA TYR A 123 1.93 -10.92 -3.63
C TYR A 123 1.81 -9.59 -2.87
N CYS A 124 0.62 -8.99 -2.82
CA CYS A 124 0.40 -7.73 -2.10
C CYS A 124 0.70 -7.86 -0.60
N GLU A 125 0.35 -8.99 0.03
CA GLU A 125 0.65 -9.21 1.46
C GLU A 125 2.15 -9.31 1.73
N ARG A 126 2.92 -9.93 0.84
CA ARG A 126 4.39 -9.96 0.95
C ARG A 126 4.99 -8.57 0.84
N ASP A 127 4.51 -7.76 -0.10
CA ASP A 127 4.98 -6.38 -0.26
C ASP A 127 4.68 -5.53 0.99
N VAL A 128 3.50 -5.70 1.60
CA VAL A 128 3.14 -5.03 2.87
C VAL A 128 4.06 -5.44 4.00
N VAL A 129 4.37 -6.74 4.13
CA VAL A 129 5.29 -7.24 5.17
C VAL A 129 6.70 -6.69 4.97
N ALA A 130 7.22 -6.71 3.73
CA ALA A 130 8.53 -6.15 3.42
C ALA A 130 8.58 -4.64 3.68
N THR A 131 7.55 -3.90 3.27
CA THR A 131 7.43 -2.46 3.55
C THR A 131 7.47 -2.17 5.06
N LEU A 132 6.75 -2.95 5.87
CA LEU A 132 6.79 -2.82 7.34
C LEU A 132 8.19 -3.10 7.90
N GLN A 133 8.87 -4.15 7.44
CA GLN A 133 10.22 -4.48 7.87
C GLN A 133 11.23 -3.39 7.50
N CYS A 134 11.12 -2.82 6.29
CA CYS A 134 11.91 -1.67 5.87
C CYS A 134 11.65 -0.44 6.75
N ALA A 135 10.39 -0.15 7.07
CA ALA A 135 10.03 0.93 7.98
C ALA A 135 10.67 0.73 9.37
N GLN A 136 10.60 -0.49 9.92
CA GLN A 136 11.20 -0.79 11.21
C GLN A 136 12.74 -0.59 11.22
N ARG A 137 13.42 -0.91 10.12
CA ARG A 137 14.85 -0.66 9.95
C ARG A 137 15.16 0.83 9.83
N ALA A 138 14.27 1.58 9.16
CA ALA A 138 14.41 3.01 8.94
C ALA A 138 13.95 3.88 10.14
N MET A 139 13.33 3.28 11.17
CA MET A 139 12.80 4.00 12.35
C MET A 139 13.70 5.09 12.91
N PRO A 140 15.04 4.93 13.01
CA PRO A 140 15.91 5.99 13.49
C PRO A 140 15.92 7.25 12.62
N MET A 141 15.47 7.17 11.37
CA MET A 141 15.41 8.26 10.39
C MET A 141 14.00 8.86 10.24
N LEU A 142 13.00 8.21 10.81
CA LEU A 142 11.58 8.59 10.77
C LEU A 142 11.18 9.32 12.05
#